data_3e37bad1f1f2b79e31a6ac923753dc3e
#
_entry.id   3e37bad1f1f2b79e31a6ac923753dc3e
#
_cell.length_a   1.000
_cell.length_b   1.000
_cell.length_c   1.000
_cell.angle_alpha   90.00
_cell.angle_beta   90.00
_cell.angle_gamma   90.00
#
_symmetry.space_group_name_H-M   'P 1'
#
loop_
_entity.id
_entity.type
_entity.pdbx_description
1 polymer ?
#
loop_
_entity_poly.entity_id
_entity_poly.type
_entity_poly.pdbx_seq_one_letter_code
_entity_poly.pdbx_strand_id
1 'polypeptide(L)'
;MTWAAGAGALAYLFVKVKTRLELSKAKHPSLRGHARMSRLAAKLVRFYDYDEEQFFSSDDAPPEIVARRREGFWRLVKLYQDRFAETRRLTEQAAPGISDLQFTSAYRVPFQYRTLVGRHLKSGSFYRSSSGVTLTDADGNTLHDVSGSYGVNVLGNDFYKGCIERGAERVRDLGPVLGSYHPVVADNVERLRKISGLDEVSFHMSGTEAVMQAVRLARYHTRRSRLVRFCGSYHGWWGDVQPGVGNPTPARDTYTLKDMDEDALRVLRRRRDIACVLVNPLQALHPNANAPTDSTLVDSSRGARFDRAAYTDWLKRLREVCTARGIVLIFDEVFVGFRIARGGAQEYFGVRADLVTYGKTLGGGLPIGALCGRKELMRRFRDESPADICFARGTFNSHPYVMGAMQEFLVSLEQPEIAALYDGLDAVWDARAARLNERLRVEGLPLEVANMSTIWTISYTQPSRYNWMLQYYLRAEGLALSWVGTGRLIFNLAYSEADCKAVADKLVAAAKAMRDDGYWWADAALTNKAIKRRILREILVHRFRLAPRQTREPAATRAASRAR
;
A
#
# COMPACT_ATOMS: atom_id res chain seq x y z
N MET A 1 5.60 39.38 43.00
CA MET A 1 4.99 38.95 41.73
C MET A 1 5.93 38.16 40.82
N THR A 2 7.22 38.40 40.78
CA THR A 2 8.23 37.72 39.91
C THR A 2 8.40 36.23 40.16
N TRP A 3 8.35 35.75 41.40
CA TRP A 3 8.50 34.31 41.74
C TRP A 3 7.33 33.46 41.31
N ALA A 4 6.12 33.96 41.36
CA ALA A 4 4.92 33.21 40.90
C ALA A 4 4.90 33.09 39.38
N ALA A 5 5.32 34.12 38.65
CA ALA A 5 5.44 34.06 37.19
C ALA A 5 6.54 33.10 36.74
N GLY A 6 7.69 33.02 37.45
CA GLY A 6 8.77 32.08 37.19
C GLY A 6 8.36 30.62 37.42
N ALA A 7 7.65 30.34 38.54
CA ALA A 7 7.13 29.01 38.85
C ALA A 7 6.08 28.54 37.81
N GLY A 8 5.19 29.44 37.37
CA GLY A 8 4.21 29.16 36.31
C GLY A 8 4.87 28.87 34.96
N ALA A 9 5.91 29.60 34.57
CA ALA A 9 6.68 29.37 33.35
C ALA A 9 7.41 28.02 33.38
N LEU A 10 8.03 27.65 34.51
CA LEU A 10 8.70 26.36 34.70
C LEU A 10 7.71 25.19 34.65
N ALA A 11 6.55 25.30 35.33
CA ALA A 11 5.50 24.31 35.28
C ALA A 11 4.96 24.13 33.85
N TYR A 12 4.71 25.22 33.13
CA TYR A 12 4.30 25.19 31.74
C TYR A 12 5.35 24.50 30.82
N LEU A 13 6.62 24.85 31.00
CA LEU A 13 7.71 24.24 30.24
C LEU A 13 7.83 22.75 30.55
N PHE A 14 7.73 22.35 31.81
CA PHE A 14 7.75 20.95 32.24
C PHE A 14 6.60 20.16 31.60
N VAL A 15 5.39 20.68 31.65
CA VAL A 15 4.21 20.06 31.01
C VAL A 15 4.42 19.92 29.49
N LYS A 16 4.96 20.95 28.84
CA LYS A 16 5.23 20.96 27.42
C LYS A 16 6.30 19.93 27.03
N VAL A 17 7.39 19.84 27.78
CA VAL A 17 8.46 18.85 27.58
C VAL A 17 7.93 17.43 27.80
N LYS A 18 7.23 17.18 28.92
CA LYS A 18 6.62 15.89 29.24
C LYS A 18 5.69 15.43 28.11
N THR A 19 4.80 16.31 27.65
CA THR A 19 3.84 16.02 26.58
C THR A 19 4.55 15.71 25.25
N ARG A 20 5.67 16.39 24.97
CA ARG A 20 6.48 16.13 23.77
C ARG A 20 7.22 14.79 23.86
N LEU A 21 7.74 14.43 25.02
CA LEU A 21 8.38 13.12 25.26
C LEU A 21 7.38 11.97 25.13
N GLU A 22 6.17 12.10 25.68
CA GLU A 22 5.12 11.11 25.53
C GLU A 22 4.75 10.90 24.05
N LEU A 23 4.58 11.97 23.30
CA LEU A 23 4.34 11.87 21.85
C LEU A 23 5.51 11.21 21.12
N SER A 24 6.76 11.48 21.55
CA SER A 24 7.94 10.87 20.92
C SER A 24 8.01 9.37 21.17
N LYS A 25 7.66 8.90 22.38
CA LYS A 25 7.59 7.47 22.74
C LYS A 25 6.53 6.72 21.95
N ALA A 26 5.40 7.36 21.69
CA ALA A 26 4.31 6.79 20.89
C ALA A 26 4.60 6.71 19.38
N LYS A 27 5.69 7.32 18.90
CA LYS A 27 6.11 7.24 17.50
C LYS A 27 6.99 6.02 17.24
N HIS A 28 6.97 5.53 16.00
CA HIS A 28 7.89 4.47 15.60
C HIS A 28 9.35 4.95 15.74
N PRO A 29 10.27 4.14 16.30
CA PRO A 29 11.65 4.54 16.60
C PRO A 29 12.49 4.84 15.35
N SER A 30 12.10 4.34 14.18
CA SER A 30 12.80 4.63 12.92
C SER A 30 12.52 6.06 12.42
N LEU A 31 13.36 6.54 11.52
CA LEU A 31 13.19 7.85 10.86
C LEU A 31 11.79 8.04 10.24
N ARG A 32 11.11 6.96 9.87
CA ARG A 32 9.78 6.98 9.27
C ARG A 32 8.68 7.46 10.21
N GLY A 33 8.84 7.23 11.52
CA GLY A 33 7.98 7.83 12.55
C GLY A 33 8.21 9.33 12.72
N HIS A 34 9.27 9.89 12.12
CA HIS A 34 9.73 11.25 12.31
C HIS A 34 9.91 12.00 10.98
N ALA A 35 8.80 12.41 10.36
CA ALA A 35 8.77 13.03 9.04
C ALA A 35 9.79 14.17 8.80
N ARG A 36 10.04 15.02 9.81
CA ARG A 36 11.04 16.09 9.73
C ARG A 36 12.45 15.55 9.61
N MET A 37 12.79 14.55 10.43
CA MET A 37 14.11 13.92 10.42
C MET A 37 14.33 13.12 9.14
N SER A 38 13.30 12.40 8.66
CA SER A 38 13.34 11.69 7.38
C SER A 38 13.68 12.63 6.21
N ARG A 39 13.04 13.80 6.16
CA ARG A 39 13.33 14.80 5.11
C ARG A 39 14.76 15.36 5.20
N LEU A 40 15.27 15.57 6.40
CA LEU A 40 16.66 16.01 6.58
C LEU A 40 17.64 14.91 6.17
N ALA A 41 17.41 13.67 6.59
CA ALA A 41 18.25 12.54 6.21
C ALA A 41 18.24 12.28 4.70
N ALA A 42 17.08 12.39 4.04
CA ALA A 42 16.98 12.22 2.60
C ALA A 42 17.83 13.22 1.79
N LYS A 43 18.05 14.44 2.29
CA LYS A 43 18.93 15.42 1.66
C LYS A 43 20.41 15.02 1.66
N LEU A 44 20.80 14.08 2.53
CA LEU A 44 22.17 13.56 2.58
C LEU A 44 22.42 12.48 1.52
N VAL A 45 21.36 11.82 1.04
CA VAL A 45 21.47 10.76 0.04
C VAL A 45 21.62 11.39 -1.34
N ARG A 46 22.79 11.19 -1.95
CA ARG A 46 23.05 11.52 -3.35
C ARG A 46 22.96 10.23 -4.18
N PHE A 47 22.56 10.37 -5.43
CA PHE A 47 22.59 9.25 -6.36
C PHE A 47 24.03 8.80 -6.57
N TYR A 48 24.25 7.50 -6.57
CA TYR A 48 25.42 6.80 -7.09
C TYR A 48 24.94 5.50 -7.73
N ASP A 49 25.70 5.00 -8.64
CA ASP A 49 25.39 3.83 -9.42
C ASP A 49 26.50 2.78 -9.26
N TYR A 50 26.14 1.52 -9.36
CA TYR A 50 27.10 0.44 -9.43
C TYR A 50 27.45 0.17 -10.89
N ASP A 51 28.74 0.01 -11.16
CA ASP A 51 29.18 -0.66 -12.37
C ASP A 51 28.80 -2.15 -12.34
N GLU A 52 29.05 -2.86 -13.43
CA GLU A 52 28.66 -4.27 -13.53
C GLU A 52 29.37 -5.15 -12.49
N GLU A 53 30.63 -4.87 -12.19
CA GLU A 53 31.39 -5.63 -11.18
C GLU A 53 30.79 -5.41 -9.78
N GLN A 54 30.56 -4.17 -9.39
CA GLN A 54 29.94 -3.81 -8.12
C GLN A 54 28.51 -4.35 -8.01
N PHE A 55 27.77 -4.40 -9.13
CA PHE A 55 26.41 -4.94 -9.16
C PHE A 55 26.38 -6.39 -8.67
N PHE A 56 27.31 -7.24 -9.09
CA PHE A 56 27.33 -8.67 -8.73
C PHE A 56 28.10 -8.97 -7.44
N SER A 57 29.03 -8.10 -7.01
CA SER A 57 29.93 -8.31 -5.86
C SER A 57 29.60 -7.46 -4.63
N SER A 58 28.46 -6.79 -4.59
CA SER A 58 28.15 -5.75 -3.57
C SER A 58 28.11 -6.25 -2.11
N ASP A 59 28.09 -7.55 -1.87
CA ASP A 59 28.10 -8.20 -0.56
C ASP A 59 29.41 -8.91 -0.22
N ASP A 60 30.47 -8.71 -1.04
CA ASP A 60 31.77 -9.38 -0.95
C ASP A 60 31.71 -10.90 -1.15
N ALA A 61 30.76 -11.37 -1.95
CA ALA A 61 30.67 -12.77 -2.31
C ALA A 61 31.94 -13.23 -3.04
N PRO A 62 32.36 -14.51 -2.88
CA PRO A 62 33.53 -15.06 -3.57
C PRO A 62 33.33 -15.08 -5.10
N PRO A 63 34.43 -15.09 -5.87
CA PRO A 63 34.39 -14.95 -7.32
C PRO A 63 33.49 -15.96 -8.05
N GLU A 64 33.39 -17.19 -7.57
CA GLU A 64 32.52 -18.23 -8.14
C GLU A 64 31.00 -17.85 -7.96
N ILE A 65 30.63 -17.23 -6.87
CA ILE A 65 29.24 -16.73 -6.64
C ILE A 65 28.98 -15.54 -7.53
N VAL A 66 29.95 -14.62 -7.66
CA VAL A 66 29.84 -13.45 -8.55
C VAL A 66 29.67 -13.91 -10.02
N ALA A 67 30.42 -14.92 -10.45
CA ALA A 67 30.28 -15.49 -11.79
C ALA A 67 28.89 -16.12 -12.00
N ARG A 68 28.40 -16.91 -11.05
CA ARG A 68 27.05 -17.50 -11.10
C ARG A 68 25.95 -16.42 -11.18
N ARG A 69 26.05 -15.34 -10.41
CA ARG A 69 25.10 -14.22 -10.46
C ARG A 69 25.09 -13.55 -11.83
N ARG A 70 26.27 -13.30 -12.38
CA ARG A 70 26.42 -12.70 -13.71
C ARG A 70 25.79 -13.60 -14.78
N GLU A 71 26.10 -14.89 -14.77
CA GLU A 71 25.50 -15.85 -15.70
C GLU A 71 23.98 -15.92 -15.55
N GLY A 72 23.46 -16.04 -14.31
CA GLY A 72 22.03 -16.06 -14.02
C GLY A 72 21.32 -14.80 -14.48
N PHE A 73 21.93 -13.62 -14.27
CA PHE A 73 21.38 -12.35 -14.73
C PHE A 73 21.23 -12.32 -16.25
N TRP A 74 22.26 -12.72 -17.00
CA TRP A 74 22.18 -12.68 -18.45
C TRP A 74 21.25 -13.77 -19.04
N ARG A 75 21.12 -14.94 -18.39
CA ARG A 75 20.06 -15.90 -18.72
C ARG A 75 18.67 -15.28 -18.53
N LEU A 76 18.45 -14.59 -17.40
CA LEU A 76 17.18 -13.92 -17.12
C LEU A 76 16.90 -12.79 -18.13
N VAL A 77 17.91 -12.01 -18.49
CA VAL A 77 17.82 -10.97 -19.54
C VAL A 77 17.39 -11.57 -20.87
N LYS A 78 18.01 -12.68 -21.29
CA LYS A 78 17.64 -13.38 -22.53
C LYS A 78 16.19 -13.85 -22.48
N LEU A 79 15.77 -14.48 -21.38
CA LEU A 79 14.38 -14.90 -21.19
C LEU A 79 13.40 -13.70 -21.32
N TYR A 80 13.74 -12.55 -20.73
CA TYR A 80 12.90 -11.34 -20.83
C TYR A 80 12.88 -10.77 -22.24
N GLN A 81 13.98 -10.85 -22.99
CA GLN A 81 14.04 -10.43 -24.39
C GLN A 81 13.15 -11.29 -25.28
N ASP A 82 13.21 -12.60 -25.06
CA ASP A 82 12.47 -13.56 -25.89
C ASP A 82 10.97 -13.60 -25.52
N ARG A 83 10.64 -13.54 -24.23
CA ARG A 83 9.28 -13.76 -23.75
C ARG A 83 8.42 -12.49 -23.64
N PHE A 84 9.03 -11.31 -23.44
CA PHE A 84 8.33 -10.05 -23.21
C PHE A 84 8.72 -8.97 -24.26
N ALA A 85 8.98 -9.35 -25.50
CA ALA A 85 9.48 -8.47 -26.54
C ALA A 85 8.51 -7.30 -26.82
N GLU A 86 7.23 -7.60 -27.03
CA GLU A 86 6.20 -6.59 -27.32
C GLU A 86 5.90 -5.72 -26.10
N THR A 87 5.79 -6.31 -24.90
CA THR A 87 5.64 -5.56 -23.65
C THR A 87 6.80 -4.58 -23.44
N ARG A 88 8.02 -4.97 -23.76
CA ARG A 88 9.21 -4.11 -23.69
C ARG A 88 9.14 -2.98 -24.70
N ARG A 89 8.82 -3.29 -25.94
CA ARG A 89 8.64 -2.29 -27.02
C ARG A 89 7.59 -1.23 -26.63
N LEU A 90 6.43 -1.66 -26.14
CA LEU A 90 5.37 -0.77 -25.66
C LEU A 90 5.83 0.08 -24.46
N THR A 91 6.63 -0.51 -23.56
CA THR A 91 7.19 0.21 -22.40
C THR A 91 8.15 1.30 -22.87
N GLU A 92 9.04 1.01 -23.81
CA GLU A 92 9.99 1.98 -24.36
C GLU A 92 9.28 3.10 -25.11
N GLN A 93 8.23 2.78 -25.85
CA GLN A 93 7.40 3.77 -26.56
C GLN A 93 6.64 4.69 -25.60
N ALA A 94 6.02 4.13 -24.55
CA ALA A 94 5.13 4.87 -23.65
C ALA A 94 5.87 5.61 -22.52
N ALA A 95 6.99 5.07 -22.03
CA ALA A 95 7.69 5.61 -20.86
C ALA A 95 8.08 7.09 -20.96
N PRO A 96 8.51 7.64 -22.11
CA PRO A 96 8.82 9.07 -22.22
C PRO A 96 7.62 9.97 -21.95
N GLY A 97 6.39 9.49 -22.25
CA GLY A 97 5.13 10.24 -22.07
C GLY A 97 4.38 9.96 -20.77
N ILE A 98 4.79 8.95 -19.99
CA ILE A 98 4.06 8.52 -18.78
C ILE A 98 5.00 8.52 -17.57
N SER A 99 4.93 9.57 -16.73
CA SER A 99 5.76 9.71 -15.52
C SER A 99 5.54 8.56 -14.52
N ASP A 100 4.31 8.05 -14.41
CA ASP A 100 4.00 6.91 -13.54
C ASP A 100 4.76 5.65 -13.95
N LEU A 101 4.88 5.38 -15.25
CA LEU A 101 5.63 4.24 -15.76
C LEU A 101 7.14 4.39 -15.49
N GLN A 102 7.68 5.61 -15.63
CA GLN A 102 9.07 5.91 -15.24
C GLN A 102 9.28 5.67 -13.75
N PHE A 103 8.38 6.18 -12.90
CA PHE A 103 8.46 6.03 -11.46
C PHE A 103 8.38 4.55 -11.04
N THR A 104 7.39 3.81 -11.52
CA THR A 104 7.17 2.41 -11.12
C THR A 104 8.33 1.51 -11.53
N SER A 105 8.91 1.73 -12.68
CA SER A 105 10.10 0.98 -13.16
C SER A 105 11.34 1.22 -12.28
N ALA A 106 11.48 2.41 -11.71
CA ALA A 106 12.60 2.77 -10.83
C ALA A 106 12.37 2.37 -9.37
N TYR A 107 11.14 2.44 -8.87
CA TYR A 107 10.83 2.35 -7.44
C TYR A 107 11.07 0.97 -6.81
N ARG A 108 10.98 -0.09 -7.60
CA ARG A 108 11.11 -1.49 -7.13
C ARG A 108 12.54 -1.97 -6.93
N VAL A 109 13.52 -1.18 -7.34
CA VAL A 109 14.94 -1.56 -7.34
C VAL A 109 15.69 -0.57 -6.46
N PRO A 110 16.58 -1.01 -5.55
CA PRO A 110 17.46 -0.11 -4.83
C PRO A 110 18.23 0.76 -5.81
N PHE A 111 18.32 2.06 -5.56
CA PHE A 111 18.70 3.04 -6.58
C PHE A 111 20.09 2.79 -7.19
N GLN A 112 21.03 2.21 -6.43
CA GLN A 112 22.37 1.90 -6.91
C GLN A 112 22.42 0.76 -7.95
N TYR A 113 21.36 -0.05 -8.05
CA TYR A 113 21.25 -1.15 -9.03
C TYR A 113 20.39 -0.77 -10.26
N ARG A 114 19.76 0.41 -10.24
CA ARG A 114 18.70 0.76 -11.20
C ARG A 114 19.14 0.84 -12.64
N THR A 115 20.36 1.29 -12.89
CA THR A 115 20.84 1.53 -14.25
C THR A 115 20.94 0.22 -15.03
N LEU A 116 21.58 -0.80 -14.47
CA LEU A 116 21.72 -2.10 -15.13
C LEU A 116 20.36 -2.78 -15.30
N VAL A 117 19.56 -2.83 -14.24
CA VAL A 117 18.22 -3.43 -14.26
C VAL A 117 17.29 -2.69 -15.23
N GLY A 118 17.25 -1.36 -15.18
CA GLY A 118 16.43 -0.55 -16.06
C GLY A 118 16.79 -0.66 -17.53
N ARG A 119 18.03 -1.02 -17.84
CA ARG A 119 18.50 -1.26 -19.21
C ARG A 119 18.08 -2.63 -19.72
N HIS A 120 18.14 -3.67 -18.90
CA HIS A 120 18.06 -5.06 -19.35
C HIS A 120 16.79 -5.81 -18.92
N LEU A 121 16.29 -5.61 -17.69
CA LEU A 121 15.12 -6.30 -17.14
C LEU A 121 13.85 -5.43 -17.12
N LYS A 122 13.87 -4.32 -17.86
CA LYS A 122 12.73 -3.41 -17.95
C LYS A 122 11.55 -4.12 -18.61
N SER A 123 10.47 -4.26 -17.87
CA SER A 123 9.21 -4.75 -18.40
C SER A 123 8.08 -3.95 -17.79
N GLY A 124 7.33 -3.24 -18.61
CA GLY A 124 6.05 -2.64 -18.22
C GLY A 124 5.01 -3.72 -17.97
N SER A 125 3.81 -3.30 -17.61
CA SER A 125 2.67 -4.19 -17.44
C SER A 125 1.61 -3.83 -18.47
N PHE A 126 1.70 -4.43 -19.66
CA PHE A 126 0.73 -4.27 -20.73
C PHE A 126 -0.03 -5.59 -20.89
N TYR A 127 -1.32 -5.56 -20.57
CA TYR A 127 -2.21 -6.73 -20.66
C TYR A 127 -3.29 -6.47 -21.71
N ARG A 128 -3.63 -7.51 -22.49
CA ARG A 128 -4.68 -7.48 -23.52
C ARG A 128 -6.01 -8.02 -23.02
N SER A 129 -5.95 -9.03 -22.14
CA SER A 129 -7.16 -9.69 -21.63
C SER A 129 -6.95 -10.23 -20.22
N SER A 130 -8.06 -10.61 -19.61
CA SER A 130 -8.09 -11.33 -18.34
C SER A 130 -9.17 -12.40 -18.39
N SER A 131 -8.99 -13.49 -17.66
CA SER A 131 -10.02 -14.53 -17.48
C SER A 131 -9.81 -15.25 -16.15
N GLY A 132 -10.87 -15.42 -15.37
CA GLY A 132 -10.79 -16.05 -14.06
C GLY A 132 -9.73 -15.36 -13.17
N VAL A 133 -8.65 -16.09 -12.89
CA VAL A 133 -7.51 -15.63 -12.05
C VAL A 133 -6.26 -15.32 -12.87
N THR A 134 -6.38 -15.23 -14.20
CA THR A 134 -5.24 -15.04 -15.10
C THR A 134 -5.34 -13.76 -15.92
N LEU A 135 -4.17 -13.26 -16.35
CA LEU A 135 -4.00 -12.14 -17.26
C LEU A 135 -3.20 -12.61 -18.47
N THR A 136 -3.57 -12.11 -19.66
CA THR A 136 -2.77 -12.33 -20.89
C THR A 136 -2.07 -11.02 -21.23
N ASP A 137 -0.73 -11.04 -21.30
CA ASP A 137 0.05 -9.84 -21.62
C ASP A 137 0.05 -9.52 -23.13
N ALA A 138 0.79 -8.48 -23.51
CA ALA A 138 0.88 -8.04 -24.91
C ALA A 138 1.60 -9.06 -25.80
N ASP A 139 2.43 -9.91 -25.22
CA ASP A 139 3.17 -10.97 -25.90
C ASP A 139 2.38 -12.30 -26.01
N GLY A 140 1.17 -12.37 -25.42
CA GLY A 140 0.36 -13.58 -25.39
C GLY A 140 0.66 -14.52 -24.23
N ASN A 141 1.52 -14.16 -23.29
CA ASN A 141 1.80 -14.98 -22.12
C ASN A 141 0.63 -14.94 -21.14
N THR A 142 0.22 -16.10 -20.64
CA THR A 142 -0.76 -16.22 -19.56
C THR A 142 -0.07 -16.23 -18.20
N LEU A 143 -0.40 -15.27 -17.34
CA LEU A 143 0.16 -15.11 -16.02
C LEU A 143 -0.94 -15.20 -14.96
N HIS A 144 -0.66 -15.83 -13.81
CA HIS A 144 -1.59 -15.76 -12.66
C HIS A 144 -1.58 -14.37 -12.04
N ASP A 145 -2.75 -13.78 -11.84
CA ASP A 145 -2.91 -12.45 -11.25
C ASP A 145 -2.78 -12.50 -9.72
N VAL A 146 -1.57 -12.34 -9.22
CA VAL A 146 -1.31 -12.18 -7.78
C VAL A 146 -1.20 -10.69 -7.37
N SER A 147 -1.66 -9.77 -8.24
CA SER A 147 -1.76 -8.34 -7.97
C SER A 147 -3.12 -7.94 -7.40
N GLY A 148 -4.17 -8.74 -7.70
CA GLY A 148 -5.55 -8.48 -7.33
C GLY A 148 -6.04 -7.08 -7.73
N SER A 149 -5.49 -6.50 -8.81
CA SER A 149 -5.76 -5.12 -9.26
C SER A 149 -5.74 -4.13 -8.08
N TYR A 150 -4.70 -4.21 -7.25
CA TYR A 150 -4.54 -3.38 -6.03
C TYR A 150 -5.67 -3.49 -5.00
N GLY A 151 -6.37 -4.62 -4.99
CA GLY A 151 -7.48 -4.88 -4.08
C GLY A 151 -8.86 -4.62 -4.68
N VAL A 152 -8.96 -4.23 -5.95
CA VAL A 152 -10.25 -4.12 -6.65
C VAL A 152 -10.83 -5.52 -6.91
N ASN A 153 -10.00 -6.45 -7.38
CA ASN A 153 -10.42 -7.80 -7.71
C ASN A 153 -10.54 -8.67 -6.46
N VAL A 154 -11.76 -8.87 -5.98
CA VAL A 154 -12.10 -9.78 -4.86
C VAL A 154 -12.79 -11.06 -5.36
N LEU A 155 -13.60 -10.97 -6.41
CA LEU A 155 -14.48 -12.05 -6.88
C LEU A 155 -14.09 -12.64 -8.25
N GLY A 156 -12.92 -12.26 -8.79
CA GLY A 156 -12.44 -12.72 -10.09
C GLY A 156 -12.70 -11.72 -11.22
N ASN A 157 -11.88 -11.77 -12.26
CA ASN A 157 -11.92 -10.77 -13.34
C ASN A 157 -13.26 -10.76 -14.09
N ASP A 158 -13.80 -11.94 -14.40
CA ASP A 158 -15.03 -12.06 -15.20
C ASP A 158 -16.26 -11.56 -14.44
N PHE A 159 -16.27 -11.69 -13.11
CA PHE A 159 -17.31 -11.12 -12.25
C PHE A 159 -17.44 -9.60 -12.44
N TYR A 160 -16.31 -8.86 -12.45
CA TYR A 160 -16.32 -7.40 -12.59
C TYR A 160 -16.66 -6.95 -14.01
N LYS A 161 -16.28 -7.71 -15.04
CA LYS A 161 -16.77 -7.46 -16.41
C LYS A 161 -18.29 -7.51 -16.46
N GLY A 162 -18.87 -8.56 -15.86
CA GLY A 162 -20.33 -8.70 -15.78
C GLY A 162 -21.00 -7.58 -14.98
N CYS A 163 -20.40 -7.11 -13.87
CA CYS A 163 -20.91 -5.95 -13.14
C CYS A 163 -20.93 -4.67 -13.99
N ILE A 164 -19.88 -4.44 -14.76
CA ILE A 164 -19.79 -3.27 -15.65
C ILE A 164 -20.83 -3.35 -16.78
N GLU A 165 -20.93 -4.50 -17.44
CA GLU A 165 -21.85 -4.71 -18.56
C GLU A 165 -23.32 -4.57 -18.13
N ARG A 166 -23.76 -5.33 -17.13
CA ARG A 166 -25.15 -5.26 -16.61
C ARG A 166 -25.45 -3.91 -15.95
N GLY A 167 -24.48 -3.35 -15.24
CA GLY A 167 -24.62 -2.02 -14.62
C GLY A 167 -24.77 -0.92 -15.66
N ALA A 168 -24.01 -0.97 -16.75
CA ALA A 168 -24.13 -0.04 -17.87
C ALA A 168 -25.49 -0.14 -18.57
N GLU A 169 -25.96 -1.37 -18.82
CA GLU A 169 -27.29 -1.61 -19.38
C GLU A 169 -28.41 -1.00 -18.55
N ARG A 170 -28.34 -1.17 -17.24
CA ARG A 170 -29.34 -0.69 -16.28
C ARG A 170 -29.54 0.83 -16.28
N VAL A 171 -28.49 1.58 -16.58
CA VAL A 171 -28.51 3.05 -16.54
C VAL A 171 -28.40 3.69 -17.93
N ARG A 172 -28.50 2.88 -18.98
CA ARG A 172 -28.28 3.31 -20.38
C ARG A 172 -29.12 4.50 -20.77
N ASP A 173 -30.41 4.49 -20.42
CA ASP A 173 -31.35 5.52 -20.83
C ASP A 173 -31.08 6.88 -20.19
N LEU A 174 -30.47 6.90 -19.00
CA LEU A 174 -30.04 8.13 -18.37
C LEU A 174 -28.72 8.65 -18.96
N GLY A 175 -27.83 7.75 -19.33
CA GLY A 175 -26.49 8.11 -19.81
C GLY A 175 -25.65 8.82 -18.74
N PRO A 176 -24.69 9.69 -19.15
CA PRO A 176 -23.77 10.36 -18.21
C PRO A 176 -24.34 11.67 -17.63
N VAL A 177 -25.59 11.66 -17.18
CA VAL A 177 -26.20 12.83 -16.53
C VAL A 177 -25.64 12.99 -15.11
N LEU A 178 -25.01 14.13 -14.85
CA LEU A 178 -24.34 14.45 -13.59
C LEU A 178 -25.12 15.50 -12.79
N GLY A 179 -24.92 15.51 -11.48
CA GLY A 179 -25.61 16.44 -10.58
C GLY A 179 -26.99 15.99 -10.11
N SER A 180 -27.54 14.94 -10.71
CA SER A 180 -28.79 14.25 -10.36
C SER A 180 -28.50 12.77 -10.11
N TYR A 181 -29.50 12.02 -9.68
CA TYR A 181 -29.36 10.61 -9.31
C TYR A 181 -30.23 9.71 -10.17
N HIS A 182 -29.70 8.58 -10.58
CA HIS A 182 -30.49 7.46 -11.06
C HIS A 182 -31.14 6.73 -9.87
N PRO A 183 -32.32 6.12 -10.00
CA PRO A 183 -32.99 5.37 -8.91
C PRO A 183 -32.13 4.29 -8.24
N VAL A 184 -31.17 3.67 -8.93
CA VAL A 184 -30.22 2.69 -8.35
C VAL A 184 -29.46 3.25 -7.14
N VAL A 185 -29.32 4.57 -7.03
CA VAL A 185 -28.61 5.20 -5.91
C VAL A 185 -29.35 4.99 -4.60
N ALA A 186 -30.69 4.99 -4.60
CA ALA A 186 -31.49 4.75 -3.41
C ALA A 186 -31.25 3.34 -2.85
N ASP A 187 -31.27 2.33 -3.72
CA ASP A 187 -30.99 0.94 -3.34
C ASP A 187 -29.53 0.76 -2.85
N ASN A 188 -28.56 1.35 -3.55
CA ASN A 188 -27.15 1.33 -3.12
C ASN A 188 -26.95 1.96 -1.72
N VAL A 189 -27.62 3.08 -1.44
CA VAL A 189 -27.57 3.73 -0.14
C VAL A 189 -28.13 2.82 0.95
N GLU A 190 -29.27 2.20 0.72
CA GLU A 190 -29.89 1.30 1.70
C GLU A 190 -29.01 0.08 1.99
N ARG A 191 -28.44 -0.55 0.97
CA ARG A 191 -27.50 -1.68 1.13
C ARG A 191 -26.25 -1.26 1.89
N LEU A 192 -25.65 -0.12 1.57
CA LEU A 192 -24.48 0.38 2.27
C LEU A 192 -24.77 0.74 3.73
N ARG A 193 -25.95 1.31 4.02
CA ARG A 193 -26.38 1.54 5.40
C ARG A 193 -26.53 0.23 6.18
N LYS A 194 -27.11 -0.79 5.58
CA LYS A 194 -27.24 -2.13 6.17
C LYS A 194 -25.87 -2.77 6.42
N ILE A 195 -24.97 -2.73 5.45
CA ILE A 195 -23.62 -3.31 5.56
C ILE A 195 -22.76 -2.57 6.60
N SER A 196 -22.72 -1.24 6.54
CA SER A 196 -21.93 -0.44 7.47
C SER A 196 -22.54 -0.35 8.87
N GLY A 197 -23.85 -0.49 8.99
CA GLY A 197 -24.61 -0.22 10.22
C GLY A 197 -24.61 1.26 10.60
N LEU A 198 -24.46 2.17 9.61
CA LEU A 198 -24.39 3.61 9.78
C LEU A 198 -25.53 4.31 9.02
N ASP A 199 -25.80 5.58 9.36
CA ASP A 199 -27.04 6.23 8.99
C ASP A 199 -27.04 6.83 7.58
N GLU A 200 -25.92 7.40 7.15
CA GLU A 200 -25.82 8.20 5.93
C GLU A 200 -24.62 7.78 5.06
N VAL A 201 -24.75 8.01 3.75
CA VAL A 201 -23.74 7.69 2.73
C VAL A 201 -23.41 8.95 1.92
N SER A 202 -22.13 9.11 1.59
CA SER A 202 -21.63 10.11 0.66
C SER A 202 -20.72 9.46 -0.39
N PHE A 203 -21.00 9.69 -1.67
CA PHE A 203 -20.20 9.13 -2.78
C PHE A 203 -19.12 10.09 -3.24
N HIS A 204 -17.99 9.55 -3.67
CA HIS A 204 -16.80 10.22 -4.13
C HIS A 204 -16.18 9.45 -5.31
N MET A 205 -15.24 10.07 -6.04
CA MET A 205 -14.57 9.43 -7.17
C MET A 205 -13.51 8.41 -6.77
N SER A 206 -12.98 8.51 -5.55
CA SER A 206 -11.89 7.64 -5.10
C SER A 206 -11.91 7.44 -3.59
N GLY A 207 -11.25 6.38 -3.14
CA GLY A 207 -11.02 6.15 -1.71
C GLY A 207 -10.26 7.30 -1.04
N THR A 208 -9.33 7.97 -1.75
CA THR A 208 -8.62 9.16 -1.24
C THR A 208 -9.59 10.28 -0.90
N GLU A 209 -10.53 10.59 -1.78
CA GLU A 209 -11.55 11.63 -1.54
C GLU A 209 -12.48 11.26 -0.39
N ALA A 210 -12.91 10.00 -0.32
CA ALA A 210 -13.76 9.51 0.78
C ALA A 210 -13.04 9.68 2.14
N VAL A 211 -11.77 9.31 2.24
CA VAL A 211 -10.95 9.50 3.44
C VAL A 211 -10.75 10.99 3.76
N MET A 212 -10.46 11.82 2.76
CA MET A 212 -10.36 13.27 2.95
C MET A 212 -11.65 13.85 3.54
N GLN A 213 -12.79 13.45 2.99
CA GLN A 213 -14.09 13.92 3.47
C GLN A 213 -14.39 13.44 4.90
N ALA A 214 -14.06 12.19 5.23
CA ALA A 214 -14.20 11.65 6.59
C ALA A 214 -13.41 12.49 7.60
N VAL A 215 -12.16 12.81 7.31
CA VAL A 215 -11.31 13.63 8.19
C VAL A 215 -11.80 15.07 8.27
N ARG A 216 -12.27 15.65 7.15
CA ARG A 216 -12.86 17.01 7.14
C ARG A 216 -14.09 17.09 8.02
N LEU A 217 -15.01 16.14 7.91
CA LEU A 217 -16.21 16.07 8.75
C LEU A 217 -15.86 15.87 10.22
N ALA A 218 -14.92 14.98 10.55
CA ALA A 218 -14.47 14.79 11.91
C ALA A 218 -13.89 16.08 12.53
N ARG A 219 -13.08 16.84 11.80
CA ARG A 219 -12.55 18.14 12.21
C ARG A 219 -13.68 19.17 12.36
N TYR A 220 -14.61 19.20 11.42
CA TYR A 220 -15.75 20.10 11.43
C TYR A 220 -16.63 19.92 12.67
N HIS A 221 -16.95 18.69 13.02
CA HIS A 221 -17.84 18.39 14.17
C HIS A 221 -17.13 18.48 15.51
N THR A 222 -15.88 18.04 15.61
CA THR A 222 -15.14 18.09 16.88
C THR A 222 -14.53 19.45 17.18
N ARG A 223 -14.44 20.36 16.20
CA ARG A 223 -13.69 21.64 16.30
C ARG A 223 -12.23 21.46 16.70
N ARG A 224 -11.65 20.29 16.41
CA ARG A 224 -10.25 19.94 16.66
C ARG A 224 -9.52 19.77 15.34
N SER A 225 -8.19 20.02 15.32
CA SER A 225 -7.44 20.00 14.07
C SER A 225 -6.67 18.70 13.82
N ARG A 226 -6.30 17.95 14.86
CA ARG A 226 -5.34 16.86 14.74
C ARG A 226 -5.98 15.56 14.24
N LEU A 227 -5.36 15.02 13.20
CA LEU A 227 -5.54 13.64 12.75
C LEU A 227 -4.48 12.75 13.38
N VAL A 228 -4.86 11.59 13.89
CA VAL A 228 -3.95 10.49 14.22
C VAL A 228 -4.05 9.41 13.16
N ARG A 229 -2.90 8.98 12.64
CA ARG A 229 -2.75 7.81 11.78
C ARG A 229 -1.63 6.91 12.30
N PHE A 230 -1.60 5.65 11.86
CA PHE A 230 -0.58 4.70 12.29
C PHE A 230 0.56 4.56 11.27
N CYS A 231 1.76 4.27 11.77
CA CYS A 231 2.96 4.13 10.97
C CYS A 231 2.82 2.95 10.00
N GLY A 232 3.07 3.19 8.72
CA GLY A 232 2.97 2.17 7.68
C GLY A 232 1.60 2.05 7.01
N SER A 233 0.56 2.66 7.54
CA SER A 233 -0.75 2.69 6.90
C SER A 233 -0.77 3.56 5.64
N TYR A 234 -1.55 3.15 4.65
CA TYR A 234 -1.84 3.92 3.45
C TYR A 234 -3.30 4.37 3.44
N HIS A 235 -3.53 5.66 3.20
CA HIS A 235 -4.85 6.30 3.23
C HIS A 235 -5.06 7.26 2.06
N GLY A 236 -4.51 6.92 0.91
CA GLY A 236 -4.47 7.83 -0.23
C GLY A 236 -3.21 8.70 -0.23
N TRP A 237 -3.19 9.72 -1.09
CA TRP A 237 -1.97 10.48 -1.44
C TRP A 237 -2.03 11.97 -1.09
N TRP A 238 -2.99 12.40 -0.29
CA TRP A 238 -3.09 13.79 0.15
C TRP A 238 -2.14 14.13 1.32
N GLY A 239 -1.87 15.43 1.51
CA GLY A 239 -0.78 15.92 2.37
C GLY A 239 -0.81 15.46 3.83
N ASP A 240 -2.00 15.33 4.43
CA ASP A 240 -2.13 14.93 5.85
C ASP A 240 -1.78 13.46 6.09
N VAL A 241 -1.98 12.60 5.10
CA VAL A 241 -1.74 11.14 5.22
C VAL A 241 -0.42 10.68 4.65
N GLN A 242 0.28 11.53 3.90
CA GLN A 242 1.64 11.27 3.39
C GLN A 242 2.66 12.29 3.92
N PRO A 243 2.86 12.40 5.23
CA PRO A 243 3.90 13.27 5.77
C PRO A 243 5.28 12.65 5.54
N GLY A 244 6.25 13.40 5.13
CA GLY A 244 7.62 12.89 5.05
C GLY A 244 8.37 13.28 3.81
N VAL A 245 9.23 12.38 3.33
CA VAL A 245 10.03 12.58 2.12
C VAL A 245 9.11 12.68 0.91
N GLY A 246 9.37 13.64 0.02
CA GLY A 246 8.54 13.89 -1.16
C GLY A 246 7.35 14.84 -0.94
N ASN A 247 6.94 15.09 0.32
CA ASN A 247 5.94 16.10 0.62
C ASN A 247 6.61 17.39 1.11
N PRO A 248 6.58 18.49 0.33
CA PRO A 248 7.18 19.77 0.75
C PRO A 248 6.41 20.42 1.90
N THR A 249 5.11 20.14 2.03
CA THR A 249 4.26 20.72 3.08
C THR A 249 4.53 20.04 4.43
N PRO A 250 4.81 20.80 5.50
CA PRO A 250 4.94 20.21 6.83
C PRO A 250 3.62 19.59 7.31
N ALA A 251 3.66 18.35 7.78
CA ALA A 251 2.52 17.73 8.44
C ALA A 251 2.31 18.34 9.83
N ARG A 252 1.63 19.49 9.90
CA ARG A 252 1.40 20.21 11.17
C ARG A 252 0.26 19.59 11.95
N ASP A 253 -0.77 19.10 11.27
CA ASP A 253 -2.03 18.66 11.85
C ASP A 253 -2.21 17.14 11.84
N THR A 254 -1.10 16.39 11.80
CA THR A 254 -1.11 14.92 11.81
C THR A 254 -0.10 14.36 12.79
N TYR A 255 -0.55 13.43 13.62
CA TYR A 255 0.31 12.56 14.43
C TYR A 255 0.39 11.18 13.77
N THR A 256 1.62 10.73 13.48
CA THR A 256 1.87 9.35 13.03
C THR A 256 2.40 8.56 14.23
N LEU A 257 1.60 7.63 14.73
CA LEU A 257 1.87 6.85 15.94
C LEU A 257 2.18 5.38 15.60
N LYS A 258 2.67 4.63 16.57
CA LYS A 258 2.78 3.18 16.49
C LYS A 258 1.40 2.54 16.58
N ASP A 259 1.17 1.53 15.78
CA ASP A 259 0.00 0.65 15.86
C ASP A 259 0.17 -0.34 17.03
N MET A 260 -0.92 -0.82 17.60
CA MET A 260 -0.92 -1.78 18.72
C MET A 260 -0.01 -1.38 19.90
N ASP A 261 -0.01 -0.10 20.27
CA ASP A 261 0.96 0.45 21.24
C ASP A 261 0.26 1.22 22.39
N GLU A 262 0.67 0.94 23.63
CA GLU A 262 0.11 1.60 24.82
C GLU A 262 0.43 3.08 24.91
N ASP A 263 1.61 3.49 24.46
CA ASP A 263 1.96 4.91 24.44
C ASP A 263 1.09 5.68 23.43
N ALA A 264 0.69 5.01 22.31
CA ALA A 264 -0.26 5.58 21.38
C ALA A 264 -1.64 5.80 22.06
N LEU A 265 -2.17 4.80 22.77
CA LEU A 265 -3.44 4.96 23.52
C LEU A 265 -3.31 6.03 24.62
N ARG A 266 -2.16 6.13 25.29
CA ARG A 266 -1.90 7.17 26.30
C ARG A 266 -1.91 8.57 25.69
N VAL A 267 -1.36 8.75 24.50
CA VAL A 267 -1.44 10.03 23.76
C VAL A 267 -2.89 10.38 23.47
N LEU A 268 -3.72 9.43 23.00
CA LEU A 268 -5.14 9.66 22.73
C LEU A 268 -5.92 10.06 24.00
N ARG A 269 -5.63 9.41 25.15
CA ARG A 269 -6.28 9.73 26.44
C ARG A 269 -5.94 11.14 26.93
N ARG A 270 -4.76 11.65 26.67
CA ARG A 270 -4.25 12.92 27.25
C ARG A 270 -4.42 14.13 26.35
N ARG A 271 -4.36 13.95 25.04
CA ARG A 271 -4.47 15.05 24.09
C ARG A 271 -5.92 15.51 23.92
N ARG A 272 -6.09 16.82 23.80
CA ARG A 272 -7.40 17.46 23.61
C ARG A 272 -7.60 18.01 22.20
N ASP A 273 -6.56 18.02 21.39
CA ASP A 273 -6.52 18.60 20.05
C ASP A 273 -6.80 17.56 18.92
N ILE A 274 -7.07 16.30 19.29
CA ILE A 274 -7.30 15.22 18.33
C ILE A 274 -8.76 15.19 17.90
N ALA A 275 -9.00 15.37 16.61
CA ALA A 275 -10.30 15.29 15.96
C ALA A 275 -10.70 13.82 15.70
N CYS A 276 -9.79 13.07 15.12
CA CYS A 276 -10.06 11.71 14.68
C CYS A 276 -8.81 10.82 14.70
N VAL A 277 -9.08 9.51 14.72
CA VAL A 277 -8.11 8.44 14.48
C VAL A 277 -8.51 7.72 13.21
N LEU A 278 -7.59 7.61 12.29
CA LEU A 278 -7.76 6.92 11.01
C LEU A 278 -7.03 5.57 11.06
N VAL A 279 -7.77 4.50 10.93
CA VAL A 279 -7.30 3.12 11.00
C VAL A 279 -7.46 2.46 9.64
N ASN A 280 -6.39 1.87 9.11
CA ASN A 280 -6.48 0.93 8.01
C ASN A 280 -6.32 -0.48 8.58
N PRO A 281 -7.38 -1.30 8.67
CA PRO A 281 -7.31 -2.62 9.31
C PRO A 281 -6.38 -3.62 8.62
N LEU A 282 -5.96 -3.35 7.38
CA LEU A 282 -4.87 -4.09 6.72
C LEU A 282 -3.56 -4.06 7.53
N GLN A 283 -3.39 -3.04 8.37
CA GLN A 283 -2.25 -2.88 9.27
C GLN A 283 -2.09 -4.07 10.24
N ALA A 284 -3.17 -4.81 10.49
CA ALA A 284 -3.16 -6.01 11.32
C ALA A 284 -2.15 -7.07 10.84
N LEU A 285 -1.90 -7.17 9.54
CA LEU A 285 -0.92 -8.12 8.98
C LEU A 285 0.53 -7.76 9.31
N HIS A 286 0.83 -6.47 9.43
CA HIS A 286 2.19 -6.00 9.69
C HIS A 286 2.17 -4.66 10.44
N PRO A 287 1.84 -4.69 11.73
CA PRO A 287 1.78 -3.49 12.56
C PRO A 287 3.10 -2.72 12.49
N ASN A 288 3.01 -1.38 12.41
CA ASN A 288 4.18 -0.49 12.32
C ASN A 288 5.10 -0.73 11.10
N ALA A 289 4.72 -1.63 10.19
CA ALA A 289 5.44 -1.78 8.93
C ALA A 289 5.30 -0.49 8.11
N ASN A 290 6.31 -0.22 7.33
CA ASN A 290 6.33 0.95 6.48
C ASN A 290 6.13 0.53 5.02
N ALA A 291 5.68 1.48 4.20
CA ALA A 291 5.74 1.30 2.75
C ALA A 291 7.17 0.87 2.35
N PRO A 292 7.31 -0.02 1.37
CA PRO A 292 8.61 -0.49 0.92
C PRO A 292 9.48 0.71 0.51
N THR A 293 10.71 0.72 1.02
CA THR A 293 11.76 1.63 0.57
C THR A 293 12.92 0.81 0.07
N ASP A 294 13.88 1.44 -0.60
CA ASP A 294 15.07 0.76 -1.07
C ASP A 294 15.78 -0.01 0.05
N SER A 295 15.77 0.49 1.28
CA SER A 295 16.34 -0.20 2.44
C SER A 295 15.54 -1.42 2.91
N THR A 296 14.23 -1.46 2.67
CA THR A 296 13.38 -2.61 3.05
C THR A 296 13.43 -3.75 2.05
N LEU A 297 13.86 -3.48 0.82
CA LEU A 297 14.04 -4.50 -0.21
C LEU A 297 15.17 -5.48 0.08
N VAL A 298 16.07 -5.13 0.99
CA VAL A 298 17.22 -5.96 1.39
C VAL A 298 17.15 -6.41 2.86
N ASP A 299 16.10 -6.01 3.59
CA ASP A 299 16.00 -6.20 5.04
C ASP A 299 15.17 -7.45 5.38
N SER A 300 15.81 -8.48 5.91
CA SER A 300 15.18 -9.68 6.41
C SER A 300 14.68 -9.55 7.87
N SER A 301 14.89 -8.42 8.53
CA SER A 301 14.32 -8.17 9.86
C SER A 301 12.85 -7.77 9.81
N ARG A 302 12.27 -7.60 8.63
CA ARG A 302 10.87 -7.31 8.43
C ARG A 302 10.07 -8.62 8.48
N GLY A 303 9.35 -8.85 9.59
CA GLY A 303 8.36 -9.90 9.69
C GLY A 303 6.95 -9.36 9.41
N ALA A 304 6.15 -10.10 8.70
CA ALA A 304 4.70 -9.97 8.73
C ALA A 304 4.17 -11.03 9.70
N ARG A 305 3.28 -10.62 10.59
CA ARG A 305 2.64 -11.52 11.53
C ARG A 305 1.22 -11.03 11.77
N PHE A 306 0.28 -11.90 11.52
CA PHE A 306 -1.12 -11.63 11.79
C PHE A 306 -1.57 -12.37 13.05
N ASP A 307 -2.12 -11.61 14.00
CA ASP A 307 -2.79 -12.14 15.19
C ASP A 307 -4.13 -11.42 15.31
N ARG A 308 -5.19 -12.09 14.86
CA ARG A 308 -6.55 -11.55 14.84
C ARG A 308 -7.04 -11.18 16.23
N ALA A 309 -6.78 -12.03 17.23
CA ALA A 309 -7.26 -11.81 18.61
C ALA A 309 -6.59 -10.58 19.22
N ALA A 310 -5.26 -10.51 19.17
CA ALA A 310 -4.51 -9.39 19.70
C ALA A 310 -4.87 -8.06 19.02
N TYR A 311 -5.08 -8.06 17.68
CA TYR A 311 -5.47 -6.86 16.97
C TYR A 311 -6.90 -6.44 17.31
N THR A 312 -7.83 -7.40 17.46
CA THR A 312 -9.21 -7.16 17.87
C THR A 312 -9.26 -6.52 19.26
N ASP A 313 -8.53 -7.04 20.23
CA ASP A 313 -8.49 -6.48 21.58
C ASP A 313 -7.93 -5.06 21.59
N TRP A 314 -6.90 -4.81 20.80
CA TRP A 314 -6.37 -3.46 20.67
C TRP A 314 -7.39 -2.50 20.02
N LEU A 315 -8.12 -2.94 18.98
CA LEU A 315 -9.17 -2.13 18.34
C LEU A 315 -10.32 -1.82 19.31
N LYS A 316 -10.74 -2.77 20.15
CA LYS A 316 -11.75 -2.53 21.20
C LYS A 316 -11.29 -1.45 22.18
N ARG A 317 -10.07 -1.54 22.66
CA ARG A 317 -9.47 -0.54 23.57
C ARG A 317 -9.31 0.82 22.88
N LEU A 318 -8.95 0.84 21.60
CA LEU A 318 -8.92 2.07 20.80
C LEU A 318 -10.31 2.70 20.70
N ARG A 319 -11.35 1.90 20.43
CA ARG A 319 -12.75 2.35 20.39
C ARG A 319 -13.17 2.98 21.71
N GLU A 320 -12.89 2.31 22.83
CA GLU A 320 -13.19 2.82 24.17
C GLU A 320 -12.56 4.18 24.44
N VAL A 321 -11.27 4.31 24.13
CA VAL A 321 -10.54 5.57 24.29
C VAL A 321 -11.13 6.68 23.40
N CYS A 322 -11.45 6.36 22.14
CA CYS A 322 -12.05 7.32 21.22
C CYS A 322 -13.42 7.79 21.75
N THR A 323 -14.26 6.87 22.22
CA THR A 323 -15.58 7.19 22.80
C THR A 323 -15.43 8.09 24.04
N ALA A 324 -14.58 7.71 25.00
CA ALA A 324 -14.38 8.46 26.24
C ALA A 324 -13.79 9.87 26.01
N ARG A 325 -13.11 10.08 24.89
CA ARG A 325 -12.47 11.37 24.57
C ARG A 325 -13.20 12.19 23.50
N GLY A 326 -14.33 11.70 22.98
CA GLY A 326 -15.04 12.32 21.87
C GLY A 326 -14.14 12.48 20.64
N ILE A 327 -13.33 11.47 20.35
CA ILE A 327 -12.48 11.38 19.15
C ILE A 327 -13.22 10.52 18.13
N VAL A 328 -13.36 11.00 16.91
CA VAL A 328 -14.00 10.24 15.83
C VAL A 328 -13.11 9.10 15.39
N LEU A 329 -13.60 7.87 15.47
CA LEU A 329 -12.91 6.70 14.94
C LEU A 329 -13.34 6.47 13.50
N ILE A 330 -12.38 6.48 12.58
CA ILE A 330 -12.58 6.28 11.14
C ILE A 330 -11.91 4.96 10.73
N PHE A 331 -12.68 4.03 10.18
CA PHE A 331 -12.11 2.85 9.52
C PHE A 331 -11.98 3.11 8.02
N ASP A 332 -10.75 3.04 7.55
CA ASP A 332 -10.44 3.03 6.12
C ASP A 332 -10.48 1.58 5.60
N GLU A 333 -11.65 1.21 5.11
CA GLU A 333 -11.91 -0.10 4.52
C GLU A 333 -11.83 -0.10 2.99
N VAL A 334 -11.22 0.91 2.39
CA VAL A 334 -11.05 1.00 0.93
C VAL A 334 -10.36 -0.24 0.35
N PHE A 335 -9.48 -0.90 1.12
CA PHE A 335 -8.79 -2.11 0.68
C PHE A 335 -9.40 -3.39 1.24
N VAL A 336 -9.77 -3.42 2.51
CA VAL A 336 -10.21 -4.64 3.21
C VAL A 336 -11.72 -4.85 3.20
N GLY A 337 -12.48 -3.81 2.92
CA GLY A 337 -13.93 -3.89 2.77
C GLY A 337 -14.32 -4.96 1.74
N PHE A 338 -15.28 -5.80 2.09
CA PHE A 338 -15.77 -6.91 1.27
C PHE A 338 -14.72 -8.00 0.92
N ARG A 339 -13.51 -7.91 1.48
CA ARG A 339 -12.43 -8.86 1.18
C ARG A 339 -12.20 -9.88 2.30
N ILE A 340 -12.12 -9.41 3.55
CA ILE A 340 -11.84 -10.27 4.71
C ILE A 340 -13.12 -10.80 5.37
N ALA A 341 -14.23 -10.13 5.14
CA ALA A 341 -15.58 -10.54 5.47
C ALA A 341 -16.55 -9.82 4.53
N ARG A 342 -17.77 -10.31 4.39
CA ARG A 342 -18.80 -9.72 3.54
C ARG A 342 -19.17 -8.30 3.97
N GLY A 343 -19.27 -8.05 5.28
CA GLY A 343 -19.48 -6.71 5.87
C GLY A 343 -18.19 -5.98 6.23
N GLY A 344 -17.02 -6.47 5.75
CA GLY A 344 -15.73 -5.80 5.91
C GLY A 344 -15.09 -5.97 7.29
N ALA A 345 -14.20 -5.03 7.64
CA ALA A 345 -13.40 -5.10 8.86
C ALA A 345 -14.23 -4.88 10.13
N GLN A 346 -15.31 -4.13 10.08
CA GLN A 346 -16.20 -3.97 11.23
C GLN A 346 -16.81 -5.33 11.65
N GLU A 347 -17.26 -6.12 10.67
CA GLU A 347 -17.75 -7.49 10.91
C GLU A 347 -16.62 -8.39 11.37
N TYR A 348 -15.49 -8.37 10.66
CA TYR A 348 -14.37 -9.25 10.90
C TYR A 348 -13.76 -9.12 12.31
N PHE A 349 -13.61 -7.90 12.81
CA PHE A 349 -13.06 -7.61 14.13
C PHE A 349 -14.12 -7.34 15.22
N GLY A 350 -15.40 -7.28 14.87
CA GLY A 350 -16.47 -7.00 15.82
C GLY A 350 -16.37 -5.61 16.49
N VAL A 351 -15.82 -4.62 15.78
CA VAL A 351 -15.63 -3.26 16.29
C VAL A 351 -16.28 -2.24 15.36
N ARG A 352 -17.13 -1.37 15.91
CA ARG A 352 -17.82 -0.33 15.15
C ARG A 352 -17.06 0.99 15.15
N ALA A 353 -16.90 1.58 13.97
CA ALA A 353 -16.37 2.92 13.78
C ALA A 353 -17.49 3.98 13.76
N ASP A 354 -17.14 5.25 13.88
CA ASP A 354 -18.07 6.38 13.72
C ASP A 354 -18.26 6.76 12.25
N LEU A 355 -17.20 6.55 11.45
CA LEU A 355 -17.15 6.75 10.01
C LEU A 355 -16.39 5.58 9.37
N VAL A 356 -16.85 5.13 8.22
CA VAL A 356 -16.20 4.07 7.43
C VAL A 356 -16.07 4.51 5.99
N THR A 357 -14.89 4.32 5.39
CA THR A 357 -14.69 4.60 3.97
C THR A 357 -14.53 3.30 3.19
N TYR A 358 -15.26 3.18 2.09
CA TYR A 358 -15.17 2.08 1.13
C TYR A 358 -14.68 2.58 -0.22
N GLY A 359 -14.30 1.66 -1.09
CA GLY A 359 -13.85 1.95 -2.45
C GLY A 359 -13.45 0.69 -3.19
N LYS A 360 -12.59 0.82 -4.21
CA LYS A 360 -12.08 -0.33 -4.98
C LYS A 360 -13.19 -1.26 -5.45
N THR A 361 -13.26 -2.47 -4.89
CA THR A 361 -14.23 -3.52 -5.25
C THR A 361 -15.69 -3.05 -5.24
N LEU A 362 -16.03 -2.10 -4.34
CA LEU A 362 -17.38 -1.53 -4.23
C LEU A 362 -17.88 -0.95 -5.56
N GLY A 363 -17.00 -0.43 -6.41
CA GLY A 363 -17.37 0.13 -7.71
C GLY A 363 -17.76 -0.89 -8.78
N GLY A 364 -17.80 -2.18 -8.45
CA GLY A 364 -18.06 -3.22 -9.45
C GLY A 364 -17.03 -3.22 -10.58
N GLY A 365 -15.77 -2.81 -10.29
CA GLY A 365 -14.68 -2.66 -11.26
C GLY A 365 -14.44 -1.21 -11.72
N LEU A 366 -15.32 -0.27 -11.39
CA LEU A 366 -15.21 1.15 -11.75
C LEU A 366 -14.71 2.01 -10.57
N PRO A 367 -14.15 3.22 -10.83
CA PRO A 367 -13.60 4.10 -9.79
C PRO A 367 -14.69 4.61 -8.84
N ILE A 368 -14.50 4.43 -7.53
CA ILE A 368 -15.42 4.89 -6.49
C ILE A 368 -14.72 5.11 -5.15
N GLY A 369 -15.25 6.02 -4.37
CA GLY A 369 -15.13 6.12 -2.93
C GLY A 369 -16.49 6.34 -2.31
N ALA A 370 -16.79 5.68 -1.21
CA ALA A 370 -17.98 5.91 -0.41
C ALA A 370 -17.59 6.15 1.03
N LEU A 371 -18.24 7.11 1.66
CA LEU A 371 -18.14 7.40 3.08
C LEU A 371 -19.49 7.09 3.72
N CYS A 372 -19.52 6.16 4.66
CA CYS A 372 -20.66 5.89 5.52
C CYS A 372 -20.40 6.47 6.91
N GLY A 373 -21.40 7.06 7.54
CA GLY A 373 -21.23 7.72 8.83
C GLY A 373 -22.50 7.87 9.63
N ARG A 374 -22.31 8.12 10.93
CA ARG A 374 -23.40 8.49 11.84
C ARG A 374 -23.99 9.83 11.40
N LYS A 375 -25.31 9.96 11.47
CA LYS A 375 -26.09 11.11 11.00
C LYS A 375 -25.51 12.45 11.49
N GLU A 376 -25.19 12.55 12.77
CA GLU A 376 -24.65 13.78 13.34
C GLU A 376 -23.28 14.16 12.76
N LEU A 377 -22.45 13.19 12.39
CA LEU A 377 -21.13 13.44 11.79
C LEU A 377 -21.19 13.70 10.28
N MET A 378 -22.20 13.22 9.59
CA MET A 378 -22.38 13.41 8.16
C MET A 378 -22.98 14.75 7.78
N ARG A 379 -23.59 15.45 8.73
CA ARG A 379 -24.18 16.77 8.53
C ARG A 379 -23.13 17.79 8.13
N ARG A 380 -23.39 18.55 7.06
CA ARG A 380 -22.43 19.48 6.44
C ARG A 380 -22.71 20.95 6.67
N PHE A 381 -23.71 21.27 7.46
CA PHE A 381 -24.12 22.64 7.80
C PHE A 381 -24.62 22.69 9.24
N ARG A 382 -24.74 23.90 9.77
CA ARG A 382 -25.25 24.18 11.11
C ARG A 382 -26.43 25.12 11.01
N ASP A 383 -27.53 24.78 11.66
CA ASP A 383 -28.72 25.61 11.62
C ASP A 383 -28.47 26.96 12.35
N GLU A 384 -27.74 26.90 13.47
CA GLU A 384 -27.36 28.05 14.25
C GLU A 384 -26.29 28.95 13.60
N SER A 385 -25.62 28.47 12.57
CA SER A 385 -24.55 29.19 11.86
C SER A 385 -24.61 28.89 10.36
N PRO A 386 -25.59 29.47 9.62
CA PRO A 386 -25.87 29.08 8.23
C PRO A 386 -24.70 29.27 7.25
N ALA A 387 -23.75 30.15 7.55
CA ALA A 387 -22.53 30.34 6.76
C ALA A 387 -21.42 29.29 7.03
N ASP A 388 -21.55 28.51 8.13
CA ASP A 388 -20.58 27.50 8.52
C ASP A 388 -20.88 26.16 7.80
N ILE A 389 -20.42 26.03 6.58
CA ILE A 389 -20.71 24.90 5.68
C ILE A 389 -19.43 24.12 5.38
N CYS A 390 -19.46 22.80 5.63
CA CYS A 390 -18.42 21.85 5.21
C CYS A 390 -18.73 21.31 3.81
N PHE A 391 -18.60 22.16 2.80
CA PHE A 391 -18.90 21.78 1.42
C PHE A 391 -17.83 20.85 0.83
N ALA A 392 -18.26 19.76 0.22
CA ALA A 392 -17.45 18.91 -0.63
C ALA A 392 -18.34 18.15 -1.63
N ARG A 393 -18.15 18.41 -2.90
CA ARG A 393 -18.80 17.70 -4.00
C ARG A 393 -17.89 17.70 -5.22
N GLY A 394 -17.62 16.51 -5.80
CA GLY A 394 -16.97 16.36 -7.08
C GLY A 394 -17.99 16.26 -8.22
N THR A 395 -17.62 16.70 -9.41
CA THR A 395 -18.47 16.66 -10.60
C THR A 395 -19.02 15.26 -10.88
N PHE A 396 -18.19 14.24 -10.75
CA PHE A 396 -18.53 12.85 -11.09
C PHE A 396 -19.02 12.01 -9.89
N ASN A 397 -19.27 12.61 -8.75
CA ASN A 397 -19.84 11.88 -7.62
C ASN A 397 -21.20 11.29 -8.01
N SER A 398 -21.41 10.02 -7.69
CA SER A 398 -22.62 9.26 -8.09
C SER A 398 -22.83 9.15 -9.60
N HIS A 399 -21.76 9.04 -10.37
CA HIS A 399 -21.83 8.83 -11.82
C HIS A 399 -22.73 7.63 -12.15
N PRO A 400 -23.74 7.74 -13.02
CA PRO A 400 -24.73 6.68 -13.23
C PRO A 400 -24.15 5.31 -13.52
N TYR A 401 -23.18 5.21 -14.43
CA TYR A 401 -22.54 3.92 -14.76
C TYR A 401 -21.79 3.30 -13.59
N VAL A 402 -21.16 4.11 -12.74
CA VAL A 402 -20.52 3.62 -11.51
C VAL A 402 -21.57 3.13 -10.50
N MET A 403 -22.68 3.85 -10.38
CA MET A 403 -23.78 3.45 -9.50
C MET A 403 -24.47 2.17 -9.99
N GLY A 404 -24.60 1.98 -11.30
CA GLY A 404 -25.12 0.75 -11.88
C GLY A 404 -24.21 -0.46 -11.63
N ALA A 405 -22.90 -0.33 -11.87
CA ALA A 405 -21.93 -1.39 -11.60
C ALA A 405 -21.83 -1.71 -10.10
N MET A 406 -21.89 -0.68 -9.23
CA MET A 406 -21.96 -0.84 -7.77
C MET A 406 -23.18 -1.63 -7.34
N GLN A 407 -24.35 -1.35 -7.94
CA GLN A 407 -25.58 -2.09 -7.60
C GLN A 407 -25.42 -3.56 -7.93
N GLU A 408 -24.89 -3.89 -9.12
CA GLU A 408 -24.64 -5.29 -9.52
C GLU A 408 -23.70 -5.99 -8.51
N PHE A 409 -22.66 -5.32 -8.06
CA PHE A 409 -21.77 -5.83 -7.03
C PHE A 409 -22.51 -6.05 -5.69
N LEU A 410 -23.23 -5.04 -5.20
CA LEU A 410 -23.91 -5.11 -3.90
C LEU A 410 -25.04 -6.16 -3.88
N VAL A 411 -25.79 -6.29 -4.97
CA VAL A 411 -26.82 -7.33 -5.12
C VAL A 411 -26.18 -8.70 -5.13
N SER A 412 -25.05 -8.86 -5.84
CA SER A 412 -24.35 -10.15 -5.89
C SER A 412 -23.84 -10.62 -4.54
N LEU A 413 -23.45 -9.71 -3.63
CA LEU A 413 -23.02 -10.07 -2.26
C LEU A 413 -24.11 -10.80 -1.44
N GLU A 414 -25.38 -10.64 -1.80
CA GLU A 414 -26.51 -11.28 -1.13
C GLU A 414 -26.81 -12.67 -1.69
N GLN A 415 -26.22 -13.03 -2.83
CA GLN A 415 -26.43 -14.35 -3.44
C GLN A 415 -25.75 -15.44 -2.61
N PRO A 416 -26.41 -16.59 -2.41
CA PRO A 416 -25.86 -17.69 -1.60
C PRO A 416 -24.48 -18.16 -2.06
N GLU A 417 -24.24 -18.21 -3.37
CA GLU A 417 -22.99 -18.67 -3.96
C GLU A 417 -21.81 -17.73 -3.61
N ILE A 418 -22.07 -16.44 -3.58
CA ILE A 418 -21.05 -15.45 -3.17
C ILE A 418 -20.89 -15.44 -1.65
N ALA A 419 -21.99 -15.58 -0.90
CA ALA A 419 -21.93 -15.65 0.56
C ALA A 419 -21.09 -16.84 1.02
N ALA A 420 -21.25 -18.01 0.38
CA ALA A 420 -20.50 -19.22 0.69
C ALA A 420 -18.97 -19.08 0.50
N LEU A 421 -18.50 -18.16 -0.34
CA LEU A 421 -17.06 -17.91 -0.52
C LEU A 421 -16.39 -17.37 0.75
N TYR A 422 -17.16 -16.84 1.69
CA TYR A 422 -16.64 -16.30 2.95
C TYR A 422 -16.67 -17.32 4.10
N ASP A 423 -17.31 -18.49 3.89
CA ASP A 423 -17.40 -19.53 4.91
C ASP A 423 -16.03 -20.18 5.13
N GLY A 424 -15.55 -20.12 6.37
CA GLY A 424 -14.24 -20.67 6.71
C GLY A 424 -13.04 -20.01 6.00
N LEU A 425 -13.21 -18.80 5.46
CA LEU A 425 -12.25 -18.12 4.60
C LEU A 425 -10.83 -18.07 5.20
N ASP A 426 -10.68 -17.69 6.46
CA ASP A 426 -9.36 -17.65 7.11
C ASP A 426 -8.72 -19.04 7.16
N ALA A 427 -9.47 -20.06 7.58
CA ALA A 427 -8.94 -21.42 7.69
C ALA A 427 -8.44 -21.97 6.35
N VAL A 428 -9.16 -21.71 5.27
CA VAL A 428 -8.75 -22.10 3.90
C VAL A 428 -7.45 -21.43 3.50
N TRP A 429 -7.36 -20.11 3.67
CA TRP A 429 -6.17 -19.36 3.24
C TRP A 429 -4.97 -19.57 4.16
N ASP A 430 -5.18 -19.78 5.46
CA ASP A 430 -4.14 -20.17 6.43
C ASP A 430 -3.54 -21.53 6.08
N ALA A 431 -4.38 -22.52 5.73
CA ALA A 431 -3.91 -23.83 5.28
C ALA A 431 -3.10 -23.75 3.98
N ARG A 432 -3.50 -22.91 3.02
CA ARG A 432 -2.76 -22.65 1.78
C ARG A 432 -1.39 -22.04 2.05
N ALA A 433 -1.33 -21.02 2.92
CA ALA A 433 -0.07 -20.37 3.32
C ALA A 433 0.85 -21.34 4.07
N ALA A 434 0.30 -22.13 4.99
CA ALA A 434 1.06 -23.13 5.75
C ALA A 434 1.68 -24.20 4.83
N ARG A 435 0.94 -24.70 3.85
CA ARG A 435 1.45 -25.66 2.85
C ARG A 435 2.62 -25.08 2.03
N LEU A 436 2.50 -23.80 1.63
CA LEU A 436 3.60 -23.13 0.91
C LEU A 436 4.82 -22.95 1.81
N ASN A 437 4.65 -22.52 3.06
CA ASN A 437 5.74 -22.33 4.01
C ASN A 437 6.48 -23.66 4.28
N GLU A 438 5.76 -24.77 4.43
CA GLU A 438 6.38 -26.09 4.58
C GLU A 438 7.22 -26.46 3.36
N ARG A 439 6.73 -26.22 2.15
CA ARG A 439 7.51 -26.46 0.92
C ARG A 439 8.76 -25.60 0.87
N LEU A 440 8.64 -24.29 1.19
CA LEU A 440 9.80 -23.39 1.22
C LEU A 440 10.85 -23.85 2.23
N ARG A 441 10.42 -24.33 3.40
CA ARG A 441 11.28 -24.87 4.45
C ARG A 441 12.00 -26.16 4.00
N VAL A 442 11.26 -27.11 3.43
CA VAL A 442 11.82 -28.40 2.94
C VAL A 442 12.86 -28.16 1.83
N GLU A 443 12.62 -27.19 0.96
CA GLU A 443 13.52 -26.83 -0.13
C GLU A 443 14.70 -25.92 0.31
N GLY A 444 14.77 -25.56 1.60
CA GLY A 444 15.81 -24.68 2.14
C GLY A 444 15.82 -23.29 1.54
N LEU A 445 14.64 -22.75 1.18
CA LEU A 445 14.50 -21.43 0.58
C LEU A 445 14.32 -20.36 1.66
N PRO A 446 15.04 -19.22 1.60
CA PRO A 446 15.04 -18.22 2.67
C PRO A 446 13.80 -17.29 2.60
N LEU A 447 12.63 -17.87 2.47
CA LEU A 447 11.35 -17.19 2.33
C LEU A 447 10.32 -17.73 3.34
N GLU A 448 9.47 -16.84 3.80
CA GLU A 448 8.30 -17.15 4.61
C GLU A 448 7.13 -16.29 4.17
N VAL A 449 5.93 -16.84 4.18
CA VAL A 449 4.68 -16.14 3.87
C VAL A 449 3.85 -15.99 5.13
N ALA A 450 3.41 -14.77 5.40
CA ALA A 450 2.34 -14.49 6.36
C ALA A 450 1.11 -13.99 5.61
N ASN A 451 -0.09 -14.30 6.13
CA ASN A 451 -1.34 -13.93 5.49
C ASN A 451 -2.37 -13.36 6.46
N MET A 452 -3.27 -12.57 5.93
CA MET A 452 -4.56 -12.21 6.48
C MET A 452 -5.59 -12.52 5.40
N SER A 453 -6.23 -13.69 5.52
CA SER A 453 -7.09 -14.22 4.47
C SER A 453 -6.36 -14.24 3.11
N THR A 454 -6.94 -13.65 2.06
CA THR A 454 -6.41 -13.60 0.69
C THR A 454 -5.22 -12.65 0.49
N ILE A 455 -4.80 -11.94 1.53
CA ILE A 455 -3.71 -10.96 1.46
C ILE A 455 -2.46 -11.60 2.05
N TRP A 456 -1.46 -11.85 1.22
CA TRP A 456 -0.22 -12.49 1.62
C TRP A 456 0.95 -11.51 1.57
N THR A 457 1.95 -11.73 2.42
CA THR A 457 3.22 -11.00 2.40
C THR A 457 4.36 -11.99 2.44
N ILE A 458 5.27 -11.89 1.48
CA ILE A 458 6.53 -12.63 1.47
C ILE A 458 7.52 -11.87 2.36
N SER A 459 8.12 -12.58 3.31
CA SER A 459 9.23 -12.12 4.14
C SER A 459 10.47 -12.93 3.85
N TYR A 460 11.65 -12.32 4.02
CA TYR A 460 12.93 -12.98 3.84
C TYR A 460 13.48 -13.40 5.19
N THR A 461 13.87 -14.65 5.33
CA THR A 461 14.45 -15.21 6.58
C THR A 461 15.96 -15.04 6.66
N GLN A 462 16.60 -14.64 5.55
CA GLN A 462 18.03 -14.46 5.42
C GLN A 462 18.36 -13.05 4.89
N PRO A 463 19.36 -12.35 5.46
CA PRO A 463 19.85 -11.09 4.91
C PRO A 463 20.45 -11.28 3.50
N SER A 464 20.08 -10.41 2.56
CA SER A 464 20.72 -10.33 1.26
C SER A 464 20.55 -8.93 0.66
N ARG A 465 21.55 -8.45 -0.03
CA ARG A 465 21.45 -7.21 -0.82
C ARG A 465 20.63 -7.38 -2.10
N TYR A 466 20.25 -8.62 -2.44
CA TYR A 466 19.57 -8.97 -3.68
C TYR A 466 18.14 -9.50 -3.50
N ASN A 467 17.57 -9.46 -2.29
CA ASN A 467 16.19 -9.92 -2.05
C ASN A 467 15.17 -9.34 -3.05
N TRP A 468 15.37 -8.11 -3.50
CA TRP A 468 14.54 -7.44 -4.49
C TRP A 468 14.56 -8.11 -5.88
N MET A 469 15.56 -8.94 -6.20
CA MET A 469 15.64 -9.67 -7.47
C MET A 469 14.50 -10.69 -7.61
N LEU A 470 13.96 -11.23 -6.52
CA LEU A 470 12.90 -12.25 -6.55
C LEU A 470 11.71 -11.84 -7.44
N GLN A 471 11.35 -10.56 -7.50
CA GLN A 471 10.25 -10.08 -8.35
C GLN A 471 10.44 -10.42 -9.83
N TYR A 472 11.68 -10.45 -10.32
CA TYR A 472 11.99 -10.76 -11.71
C TYR A 472 11.88 -12.27 -11.99
N TYR A 473 12.31 -13.08 -11.05
CA TYR A 473 12.14 -14.54 -11.13
C TYR A 473 10.67 -14.95 -11.04
N LEU A 474 9.89 -14.33 -10.15
CA LEU A 474 8.44 -14.58 -10.05
C LEU A 474 7.72 -14.24 -11.36
N ARG A 475 8.08 -13.13 -12.00
CA ARG A 475 7.51 -12.76 -13.29
C ARG A 475 7.96 -13.71 -14.40
N ALA A 476 9.23 -14.14 -14.40
CA ALA A 476 9.72 -15.14 -15.34
C ALA A 476 8.97 -16.47 -15.25
N GLU A 477 8.50 -16.85 -14.07
CA GLU A 477 7.65 -18.03 -13.85
C GLU A 477 6.16 -17.78 -14.17
N GLY A 478 5.79 -16.59 -14.62
CA GLY A 478 4.41 -16.28 -15.01
C GLY A 478 3.50 -15.89 -13.86
N LEU A 479 4.01 -15.10 -12.91
CA LEU A 479 3.22 -14.43 -11.88
C LEU A 479 3.13 -12.92 -12.18
N ALA A 480 1.90 -12.40 -12.30
CA ALA A 480 1.64 -10.98 -12.48
C ALA A 480 1.61 -10.28 -11.12
N LEU A 481 2.68 -9.55 -10.81
CA LEU A 481 2.84 -8.84 -9.54
C LEU A 481 2.30 -7.41 -9.62
N SER A 482 1.84 -6.87 -8.49
CA SER A 482 1.55 -5.45 -8.38
C SER A 482 2.85 -4.62 -8.46
N TRP A 483 2.75 -3.39 -8.96
CA TRP A 483 3.93 -2.52 -9.04
C TRP A 483 4.44 -2.04 -7.65
N VAL A 484 3.55 -1.97 -6.65
CA VAL A 484 3.92 -1.64 -5.25
C VAL A 484 4.54 -2.83 -4.53
N GLY A 485 4.48 -4.00 -5.13
CA GLY A 485 4.61 -5.28 -4.45
C GLY A 485 6.02 -5.75 -4.21
N THR A 486 6.67 -5.20 -3.26
CA THR A 486 7.79 -5.87 -2.63
C THR A 486 7.28 -6.89 -1.63
N GLY A 487 6.90 -8.07 -2.13
CA GLY A 487 6.48 -9.21 -1.33
C GLY A 487 4.99 -9.27 -0.96
N ARG A 488 4.12 -8.40 -1.49
CA ARG A 488 2.67 -8.55 -1.28
C ARG A 488 2.04 -9.26 -2.46
N LEU A 489 1.32 -10.33 -2.17
CA LEU A 489 0.46 -11.04 -3.10
C LEU A 489 -1.00 -10.84 -2.65
N ILE A 490 -1.87 -10.54 -3.61
CA ILE A 490 -3.29 -10.24 -3.35
C ILE A 490 -4.11 -11.17 -4.22
N PHE A 491 -4.68 -12.19 -3.60
CA PHE A 491 -5.53 -13.16 -4.28
C PHE A 491 -6.98 -12.68 -4.30
N ASN A 492 -7.78 -13.25 -5.17
CA ASN A 492 -9.23 -13.14 -5.16
C ASN A 492 -9.88 -14.46 -4.72
N LEU A 493 -11.18 -14.43 -4.44
CA LEU A 493 -11.91 -15.59 -3.92
C LEU A 493 -12.21 -16.65 -4.99
N ALA A 494 -11.95 -16.35 -6.28
CA ALA A 494 -12.13 -17.30 -7.38
C ALA A 494 -10.94 -18.26 -7.54
N TYR A 495 -9.86 -18.12 -6.77
CA TYR A 495 -8.73 -19.04 -6.81
C TYR A 495 -9.11 -20.42 -6.32
N SER A 496 -9.08 -21.42 -7.21
CA SER A 496 -9.24 -22.83 -6.87
C SER A 496 -8.00 -23.41 -6.16
N GLU A 497 -8.10 -24.63 -5.63
CA GLU A 497 -6.95 -25.35 -5.08
C GLU A 497 -5.87 -25.62 -6.16
N ALA A 498 -6.30 -25.90 -7.40
CA ALA A 498 -5.39 -26.10 -8.53
C ALA A 498 -4.60 -24.81 -8.86
N ASP A 499 -5.29 -23.64 -8.88
CA ASP A 499 -4.64 -22.35 -9.13
C ASP A 499 -3.66 -22.01 -8.01
N CYS A 500 -4.03 -22.22 -6.75
CA CYS A 500 -3.15 -21.98 -5.61
C CYS A 500 -1.92 -22.90 -5.65
N LYS A 501 -2.10 -24.16 -6.03
CA LYS A 501 -1.00 -25.09 -6.23
C LYS A 501 -0.07 -24.59 -7.36
N ALA A 502 -0.62 -24.18 -8.49
CA ALA A 502 0.15 -23.68 -9.62
C ALA A 502 0.96 -22.41 -9.25
N VAL A 503 0.35 -21.49 -8.48
CA VAL A 503 1.09 -20.30 -7.97
C VAL A 503 2.20 -20.72 -7.00
N ALA A 504 1.96 -21.68 -6.11
CA ALA A 504 2.97 -22.18 -5.19
C ALA A 504 4.12 -22.87 -5.92
N ASP A 505 3.83 -23.68 -6.95
CA ASP A 505 4.84 -24.33 -7.80
C ASP A 505 5.72 -23.29 -8.49
N LYS A 506 5.14 -22.26 -9.09
CA LYS A 506 5.85 -21.15 -9.75
C LYS A 506 6.69 -20.34 -8.76
N LEU A 507 6.17 -20.06 -7.56
CA LEU A 507 6.92 -19.32 -6.53
C LEU A 507 8.13 -20.12 -6.05
N VAL A 508 7.99 -21.41 -5.82
CA VAL A 508 9.10 -22.29 -5.43
C VAL A 508 10.13 -22.40 -6.56
N ALA A 509 9.70 -22.55 -7.82
CA ALA A 509 10.58 -22.59 -8.97
C ALA A 509 11.40 -21.29 -9.13
N ALA A 510 10.73 -20.14 -9.03
CA ALA A 510 11.37 -18.82 -9.04
C ALA A 510 12.42 -18.66 -7.94
N ALA A 511 12.08 -19.09 -6.72
CA ALA A 511 12.97 -19.02 -5.58
C ALA A 511 14.18 -19.94 -5.72
N LYS A 512 13.99 -21.17 -6.23
CA LYS A 512 15.08 -22.10 -6.55
C LYS A 512 16.04 -21.49 -7.58
N ALA A 513 15.51 -20.99 -8.70
CA ALA A 513 16.32 -20.37 -9.74
C ALA A 513 17.16 -19.20 -9.18
N MET A 514 16.56 -18.34 -8.37
CA MET A 514 17.27 -17.23 -7.72
C MET A 514 18.36 -17.71 -6.75
N ARG A 515 18.11 -18.76 -5.98
CA ARG A 515 19.11 -19.40 -5.10
C ARG A 515 20.25 -19.98 -5.90
N ASP A 516 19.93 -20.75 -6.94
CA ASP A 516 20.89 -21.46 -7.77
C ASP A 516 21.76 -20.47 -8.56
N ASP A 517 21.27 -19.29 -8.87
CA ASP A 517 22.03 -18.17 -9.43
C ASP A 517 22.89 -17.42 -8.38
N GLY A 518 22.89 -17.87 -7.10
CA GLY A 518 23.77 -17.33 -6.06
C GLY A 518 23.32 -16.01 -5.42
N TYR A 519 22.10 -15.52 -5.68
CA TYR A 519 21.61 -14.25 -5.11
C TYR A 519 21.26 -14.32 -3.62
N TRP A 520 21.12 -15.54 -3.09
CA TRP A 520 20.96 -15.79 -1.66
C TRP A 520 22.21 -16.46 -1.04
N TRP A 521 23.39 -16.22 -1.64
CA TRP A 521 24.62 -16.52 -0.92
C TRP A 521 24.67 -15.73 0.39
N ALA A 522 25.06 -16.38 1.46
CA ALA A 522 25.18 -15.78 2.77
C ALA A 522 26.48 -16.22 3.45
N ASP A 523 27.06 -15.26 4.15
CA ASP A 523 28.14 -15.43 5.09
C ASP A 523 27.63 -15.09 6.50
N ALA A 524 28.22 -15.70 7.54
CA ALA A 524 27.89 -15.43 8.93
C ALA A 524 28.06 -13.95 9.32
N ALA A 525 28.97 -13.22 8.66
CA ALA A 525 29.19 -11.78 8.83
C ALA A 525 28.13 -10.91 8.15
N LEU A 526 27.37 -11.45 7.19
CA LEU A 526 26.39 -10.70 6.40
C LEU A 526 25.05 -10.56 7.15
N THR A 527 25.04 -9.74 8.18
CA THR A 527 23.85 -9.45 8.96
C THR A 527 23.10 -8.22 8.39
N ASN A 528 21.80 -8.08 8.70
CA ASN A 528 21.04 -6.85 8.38
C ASN A 528 21.73 -5.57 8.86
N LYS A 529 22.39 -5.64 10.01
CA LYS A 529 23.14 -4.50 10.58
C LYS A 529 24.39 -4.19 9.76
N ALA A 530 25.11 -5.22 9.30
CA ALA A 530 26.28 -5.06 8.43
C ALA A 530 25.88 -4.45 7.09
N ILE A 531 24.81 -4.95 6.44
CA ILE A 531 24.29 -4.40 5.19
C ILE A 531 23.90 -2.93 5.35
N LYS A 532 23.13 -2.58 6.39
CA LYS A 532 22.73 -1.18 6.65
C LYS A 532 23.92 -0.26 6.90
N ARG A 533 24.95 -0.71 7.62
CA ARG A 533 26.19 0.05 7.85
C ARG A 533 26.96 0.25 6.54
N ARG A 534 27.05 -0.76 5.70
CA ARG A 534 27.71 -0.68 4.39
C ARG A 534 27.01 0.34 3.49
N ILE A 535 25.69 0.24 3.32
CA ILE A 535 24.89 1.21 2.56
C ILE A 535 25.09 2.64 3.09
N LEU A 536 25.07 2.82 4.42
CA LEU A 536 25.32 4.13 5.02
C LEU A 536 26.74 4.65 4.70
N ARG A 537 27.76 3.78 4.77
CA ARG A 537 29.14 4.14 4.43
C ARG A 537 29.24 4.56 2.96
N GLU A 538 28.64 3.82 2.06
CA GLU A 538 28.59 4.14 0.63
C GLU A 538 27.93 5.51 0.39
N ILE A 539 26.77 5.77 1.01
CA ILE A 539 26.09 7.06 0.93
C ILE A 539 27.00 8.19 1.40
N LEU A 540 27.70 8.03 2.53
CA LEU A 540 28.60 9.04 3.08
C LEU A 540 29.82 9.26 2.17
N VAL A 541 30.43 8.19 1.66
CA VAL A 541 31.57 8.28 0.74
C VAL A 541 31.17 9.06 -0.52
N HIS A 542 30.02 8.73 -1.13
CA HIS A 542 29.55 9.42 -2.33
C HIS A 542 29.05 10.85 -2.03
N ARG A 543 28.59 11.11 -0.82
CA ARG A 543 28.23 12.48 -0.39
C ARG A 543 29.43 13.39 -0.31
N PHE A 544 30.56 12.90 0.23
CA PHE A 544 31.73 13.71 0.54
C PHE A 544 32.86 13.55 -0.48
N ARG A 545 32.82 12.57 -1.38
CA ARG A 545 33.66 12.60 -2.55
C ARG A 545 33.27 13.82 -3.36
N LEU A 546 34.19 14.81 -3.45
CA LEU A 546 34.13 15.85 -4.45
C LEU A 546 34.03 15.13 -5.79
N ALA A 547 32.89 15.23 -6.46
CA ALA A 547 32.72 14.67 -7.78
C ALA A 547 33.87 15.21 -8.65
N PRO A 548 34.57 14.37 -9.45
CA PRO A 548 35.44 14.93 -10.48
C PRO A 548 34.56 15.91 -11.26
N ARG A 549 35.03 17.15 -11.44
CA ARG A 549 34.33 18.14 -12.26
C ARG A 549 34.01 17.49 -13.58
N GLN A 550 32.71 17.17 -13.79
CA GLN A 550 32.23 16.94 -15.14
C GLN A 550 32.58 18.20 -15.90
N THR A 551 33.50 18.08 -16.84
CA THR A 551 33.78 19.12 -17.83
C THR A 551 32.43 19.46 -18.44
N ARG A 552 31.90 20.65 -18.14
CA ARG A 552 30.72 21.16 -18.79
C ARG A 552 31.03 21.16 -20.27
N GLU A 553 30.31 20.38 -21.07
CA GLU A 553 30.32 20.55 -22.50
C GLU A 553 30.08 22.02 -22.82
N PRO A 554 30.86 22.59 -23.75
CA PRO A 554 30.74 24.00 -24.11
C PRO A 554 29.30 24.26 -24.57
N ALA A 555 28.76 25.41 -24.16
CA ALA A 555 27.37 25.82 -24.42
C ALA A 555 26.98 25.91 -25.91
N ALA A 556 27.88 25.64 -26.83
CA ALA A 556 27.64 25.66 -28.29
C ALA A 556 26.74 24.53 -28.81
N THR A 557 26.62 23.38 -28.09
CA THR A 557 25.83 22.23 -28.59
C THR A 557 24.35 22.28 -28.16
N ARG A 558 23.97 23.17 -27.24
CA ARG A 558 22.57 23.33 -26.82
C ARG A 558 21.72 24.23 -27.72
N ALA A 559 22.33 25.01 -28.61
CA ALA A 559 21.61 25.89 -29.54
C ALA A 559 21.08 25.13 -30.78
N ALA A 560 21.72 24.02 -31.16
CA ALA A 560 21.35 23.28 -32.37
C ALA A 560 20.14 22.31 -32.15
N SER A 561 19.75 21.99 -30.91
CA SER A 561 18.61 21.07 -30.65
C SER A 561 17.27 21.80 -30.40
N ARG A 562 17.26 23.15 -30.42
CA ARG A 562 16.04 23.97 -30.29
C ARG A 562 15.49 24.49 -31.61
N ALA A 563 16.11 24.12 -32.74
CA ALA A 563 15.72 24.56 -34.09
C ALA A 563 15.35 23.40 -35.02
N ARG A 564 14.87 22.27 -34.48
CA ARG A 564 14.19 21.23 -35.27
C ARG A 564 12.93 20.73 -34.54
#